data_cba74541a932bbf5ee29b1a13dc50baf
#
_entry.id   cba74541a932bbf5ee29b1a13dc50baf
#
_cell.length_a   1.000
_cell.length_b   1.000
_cell.length_c   1.000
_cell.angle_alpha   90.00
_cell.angle_beta   90.00
_cell.angle_gamma   90.00
#
_symmetry.space_group_name_H-M   'P 1'
#
loop_
_entity.id
_entity.type
_entity.pdbx_description
1 polymer ?
#
loop_
_entity_poly.entity_id
_entity_poly.type
_entity_poly.pdbx_seq_one_letter_code
_entity_poly.pdbx_strand_id
1 'polypeptide(L)'
;MSTGDEFKTAFKTHSGHYKFLVMPFGLTNAPATFQSLMNEVFRDHLRKFILVFFDDILVYSNSLTDHYKHLRIVLELVKGHQLVTKANKCFFSKRQVEYLGHIISAQGVATDPLKIQAILDWPIPKNLKQLRGFLGLTGYYRRFVKGYDSISKPLTNLLRKEALGWNEEATQAFTLLKKLMTNAPVLALPDFNKQFVVETNASLTRVRAVLMQEGHPIAFISKSLGPKQQIMFVYEREMMAILQAITKWKHYLWGRHFHIRTDHISLKYLIHQKLTTHAQHVWLVKLLGYDYDIEYKQGKENVPADALSRIPSKELYALTTSTISTTIMQEIVQSYDNDPIIQTLIHELQQSPASHPHYTWVNGYLNRKEKVVVGNNQELRGKLISMFHNSTMGGHSGMMITTKTVGSLFY
;
A
#
# COMPACT_ATOMS: atom_id res chain seq x y z
N MET A 1 -25.43 18.26 -6.65
CA MET A 1 -26.37 17.13 -6.50
C MET A 1 -26.92 16.77 -7.86
N SER A 2 -27.34 15.51 -8.07
CA SER A 2 -28.05 15.17 -9.31
C SER A 2 -29.40 15.86 -9.31
N THR A 3 -29.82 16.33 -10.48
CA THR A 3 -31.14 16.95 -10.66
C THR A 3 -32.24 15.97 -10.24
N GLY A 4 -33.13 16.39 -9.38
CA GLY A 4 -34.22 15.58 -8.84
C GLY A 4 -33.89 14.84 -7.52
N ASP A 5 -32.67 14.95 -6.99
CA ASP A 5 -32.26 14.33 -5.72
C ASP A 5 -32.28 15.31 -4.53
N GLU A 6 -32.64 16.57 -4.76
CA GLU A 6 -32.62 17.63 -3.74
C GLU A 6 -33.53 17.33 -2.56
N PHE A 7 -34.67 16.64 -2.80
CA PHE A 7 -35.61 16.29 -1.75
C PHE A 7 -35.02 15.35 -0.69
N LYS A 8 -33.97 14.58 -1.03
CA LYS A 8 -33.27 13.69 -0.09
C LYS A 8 -32.51 14.46 0.98
N THR A 9 -32.29 15.75 0.78
CA THR A 9 -31.62 16.64 1.73
C THR A 9 -32.60 17.59 2.43
N ALA A 10 -33.90 17.34 2.29
CA ALA A 10 -34.92 18.17 2.89
C ALA A 10 -34.87 18.09 4.43
N PHE A 11 -35.02 19.24 5.06
CA PHE A 11 -35.11 19.38 6.51
C PHE A 11 -36.15 20.42 6.89
N LYS A 12 -36.68 20.31 8.09
CA LYS A 12 -37.71 21.18 8.63
C LYS A 12 -37.14 22.08 9.72
N THR A 13 -37.46 23.35 9.69
CA THR A 13 -37.18 24.33 10.74
C THR A 13 -38.51 24.97 11.21
N HIS A 14 -38.42 25.82 12.22
CA HIS A 14 -39.56 26.61 12.67
C HIS A 14 -40.06 27.59 11.57
N SER A 15 -39.19 27.97 10.63
CA SER A 15 -39.49 28.94 9.55
C SER A 15 -39.96 28.24 8.25
N GLY A 16 -40.03 26.91 8.20
CA GLY A 16 -40.47 26.17 7.03
C GLY A 16 -39.67 24.94 6.67
N HIS A 17 -39.94 24.42 5.48
CA HIS A 17 -39.22 23.31 4.88
C HIS A 17 -38.19 23.81 3.89
N TYR A 18 -36.99 23.30 3.98
CA TYR A 18 -35.86 23.65 3.14
C TYR A 18 -35.20 22.41 2.55
N LYS A 19 -34.53 22.58 1.42
CA LYS A 19 -33.68 21.56 0.79
C LYS A 19 -32.39 22.18 0.31
N PHE A 20 -31.33 21.43 0.29
CA PHE A 20 -30.04 21.86 -0.29
C PHE A 20 -30.09 21.72 -1.82
N LEU A 21 -29.70 22.74 -2.54
CA LEU A 21 -29.50 22.72 -4.01
C LEU A 21 -28.09 22.21 -4.35
N VAL A 22 -27.15 22.37 -3.42
CA VAL A 22 -25.77 21.87 -3.51
C VAL A 22 -25.56 20.70 -2.54
N MET A 23 -24.45 19.99 -2.68
CA MET A 23 -24.12 18.88 -1.79
C MET A 23 -23.68 19.41 -0.41
N PRO A 24 -24.47 19.22 0.66
CA PRO A 24 -24.10 19.67 2.00
C PRO A 24 -23.08 18.74 2.64
N PHE A 25 -22.37 19.27 3.64
CA PHE A 25 -21.56 18.43 4.54
C PHE A 25 -22.43 17.43 5.29
N GLY A 26 -21.86 16.25 5.59
CA GLY A 26 -22.54 15.18 6.33
C GLY A 26 -23.17 14.08 5.46
N LEU A 27 -23.28 14.28 4.15
CA LEU A 27 -23.63 13.16 3.26
C LEU A 27 -22.48 12.18 3.14
N THR A 28 -22.79 10.88 3.17
CA THR A 28 -21.80 9.79 3.17
C THR A 28 -20.87 9.83 1.95
N ASN A 29 -21.37 10.26 0.80
CA ASN A 29 -20.62 10.35 -0.46
C ASN A 29 -19.94 11.71 -0.68
N ALA A 30 -20.23 12.73 0.13
CA ALA A 30 -19.69 14.08 -0.06
C ALA A 30 -18.15 14.10 -0.07
N PRO A 31 -17.44 13.46 0.88
CA PRO A 31 -15.99 13.46 0.87
C PRO A 31 -15.40 12.80 -0.39
N ALA A 32 -15.96 11.67 -0.81
CA ALA A 32 -15.49 10.95 -2.01
C ALA A 32 -15.72 11.75 -3.29
N THR A 33 -16.87 12.41 -3.40
CA THR A 33 -17.19 13.29 -4.55
C THR A 33 -16.26 14.48 -4.61
N PHE A 34 -15.98 15.13 -3.46
CA PHE A 34 -15.06 16.25 -3.39
C PHE A 34 -13.62 15.82 -3.72
N GLN A 35 -13.16 14.68 -3.20
CA GLN A 35 -11.85 14.13 -3.55
C GLN A 35 -11.74 13.84 -5.05
N SER A 36 -12.80 13.33 -5.67
CA SER A 36 -12.84 13.08 -7.12
C SER A 36 -12.70 14.38 -7.91
N LEU A 37 -13.41 15.42 -7.52
CA LEU A 37 -13.28 16.76 -8.11
C LEU A 37 -11.86 17.30 -8.00
N MET A 38 -11.27 17.24 -6.80
CA MET A 38 -9.90 17.70 -6.56
C MET A 38 -8.87 16.91 -7.38
N ASN A 39 -9.06 15.59 -7.50
CA ASN A 39 -8.21 14.75 -8.36
C ASN A 39 -8.35 15.14 -9.85
N GLU A 40 -9.51 15.56 -10.29
CA GLU A 40 -9.72 16.02 -11.66
C GLU A 40 -9.08 17.38 -11.92
N VAL A 41 -9.30 18.35 -11.03
CA VAL A 41 -8.73 19.71 -11.11
C VAL A 41 -7.21 19.66 -11.21
N PHE A 42 -6.55 18.78 -10.45
CA PHE A 42 -5.10 18.69 -10.39
C PHE A 42 -4.51 17.49 -11.13
N ARG A 43 -5.28 16.79 -11.97
CA ARG A 43 -4.91 15.53 -12.63
C ARG A 43 -3.51 15.54 -13.23
N ASP A 44 -3.16 16.56 -14.01
CA ASP A 44 -1.91 16.64 -14.75
C ASP A 44 -0.69 16.91 -13.86
N HIS A 45 -0.92 17.34 -12.64
CA HIS A 45 0.11 17.78 -11.69
C HIS A 45 0.23 16.89 -10.44
N LEU A 46 -0.76 16.00 -10.21
CA LEU A 46 -0.75 15.07 -9.08
C LEU A 46 0.51 14.21 -9.06
N ARG A 47 1.12 14.09 -7.89
CA ARG A 47 2.34 13.31 -7.64
C ARG A 47 3.60 13.79 -8.40
N LYS A 48 3.50 14.88 -9.17
CA LYS A 48 4.66 15.56 -9.75
C LYS A 48 5.19 16.63 -8.81
N PHE A 49 4.33 17.51 -8.35
CA PHE A 49 4.65 18.56 -7.37
C PHE A 49 3.45 18.93 -6.46
N ILE A 50 2.35 18.20 -6.53
CA ILE A 50 1.15 18.43 -5.73
C ILE A 50 0.59 17.11 -5.19
N LEU A 51 0.19 17.12 -3.92
CA LEU A 51 -0.65 16.11 -3.30
C LEU A 51 -1.92 16.74 -2.79
N VAL A 52 -3.03 16.03 -2.93
CA VAL A 52 -4.34 16.50 -2.49
C VAL A 52 -5.03 15.40 -1.69
N PHE A 53 -5.53 15.78 -0.53
CA PHE A 53 -6.36 14.92 0.30
C PHE A 53 -7.53 15.74 0.84
N PHE A 54 -8.71 15.54 0.28
CA PHE A 54 -9.89 16.37 0.49
C PHE A 54 -9.57 17.86 0.28
N ASP A 55 -9.64 18.66 1.34
CA ASP A 55 -9.40 20.10 1.36
C ASP A 55 -7.92 20.48 1.59
N ASP A 56 -7.07 19.51 1.96
CA ASP A 56 -5.65 19.76 2.18
C ASP A 56 -4.84 19.60 0.88
N ILE A 57 -4.18 20.68 0.45
CA ILE A 57 -3.33 20.71 -0.74
C ILE A 57 -1.89 20.94 -0.31
N LEU A 58 -0.99 20.00 -0.65
CA LEU A 58 0.45 20.12 -0.44
C LEU A 58 1.16 20.36 -1.76
N VAL A 59 1.86 21.50 -1.89
CA VAL A 59 2.73 21.81 -3.03
C VAL A 59 4.18 21.68 -2.60
N TYR A 60 4.98 20.91 -3.35
CA TYR A 60 6.40 20.69 -3.05
C TYR A 60 7.26 20.92 -4.28
N SER A 61 8.53 21.31 -4.06
CA SER A 61 9.45 21.66 -5.14
C SER A 61 10.89 21.53 -4.68
N ASN A 62 11.80 21.24 -5.59
CA ASN A 62 13.23 21.10 -5.32
C ASN A 62 13.94 22.45 -5.18
N SER A 63 13.39 23.52 -5.77
CA SER A 63 13.93 24.89 -5.70
C SER A 63 12.85 25.91 -5.40
N LEU A 64 13.24 27.06 -4.85
CA LEU A 64 12.30 28.17 -4.60
C LEU A 64 11.73 28.74 -5.90
N THR A 65 12.54 28.82 -6.95
CA THR A 65 12.10 29.29 -8.27
C THR A 65 11.01 28.39 -8.86
N ASP A 66 11.18 27.07 -8.78
CA ASP A 66 10.16 26.13 -9.24
C ASP A 66 8.94 26.17 -8.33
N HIS A 67 9.15 26.41 -7.02
CA HIS A 67 8.05 26.53 -6.08
C HIS A 67 7.11 27.68 -6.44
N TYR A 68 7.62 28.84 -6.83
CA TYR A 68 6.79 29.95 -7.29
C TYR A 68 6.02 29.62 -8.57
N LYS A 69 6.64 28.90 -9.52
CA LYS A 69 5.93 28.44 -10.73
C LYS A 69 4.80 27.46 -10.37
N HIS A 70 5.09 26.48 -9.54
CA HIS A 70 4.12 25.48 -9.09
C HIS A 70 2.96 26.11 -8.31
N LEU A 71 3.24 27.06 -7.40
CA LEU A 71 2.20 27.81 -6.68
C LEU A 71 1.31 28.58 -7.63
N ARG A 72 1.87 29.25 -8.64
CA ARG A 72 1.10 29.99 -9.64
C ARG A 72 0.13 29.06 -10.37
N ILE A 73 0.61 27.92 -10.87
CA ILE A 73 -0.23 26.90 -11.53
C ILE A 73 -1.37 26.46 -10.61
N VAL A 74 -1.06 26.16 -9.37
CA VAL A 74 -2.08 25.70 -8.38
C VAL A 74 -3.13 26.77 -8.15
N LEU A 75 -2.73 28.04 -7.94
CA LEU A 75 -3.65 29.13 -7.68
C LEU A 75 -4.50 29.47 -8.91
N GLU A 76 -3.94 29.37 -10.11
CA GLU A 76 -4.67 29.56 -11.38
C GLU A 76 -5.72 28.45 -11.57
N LEU A 77 -5.39 27.19 -11.29
CA LEU A 77 -6.34 26.08 -11.34
C LEU A 77 -7.47 26.25 -10.31
N VAL A 78 -7.14 26.57 -9.05
CA VAL A 78 -8.11 26.85 -8.00
C VAL A 78 -9.07 27.97 -8.43
N LYS A 79 -8.54 29.07 -8.96
CA LYS A 79 -9.33 30.21 -9.47
C LYS A 79 -10.20 29.80 -10.68
N GLY A 80 -9.64 29.08 -11.64
CA GLY A 80 -10.35 28.65 -12.85
C GLY A 80 -11.54 27.73 -12.56
N HIS A 81 -11.43 26.90 -11.53
CA HIS A 81 -12.52 26.03 -11.06
C HIS A 81 -13.39 26.66 -9.97
N GLN A 82 -13.30 27.98 -9.75
CA GLN A 82 -14.10 28.73 -8.77
C GLN A 82 -13.98 28.18 -7.32
N LEU A 83 -12.84 27.55 -6.99
CA LEU A 83 -12.53 27.12 -5.64
C LEU A 83 -11.94 28.29 -4.84
N VAL A 84 -12.23 28.31 -3.54
CA VAL A 84 -11.77 29.38 -2.64
C VAL A 84 -10.89 28.79 -1.55
N THR A 85 -9.75 29.41 -1.30
CA THR A 85 -8.84 29.08 -0.19
C THR A 85 -8.89 30.13 0.89
N LYS A 86 -8.78 29.73 2.15
CA LYS A 86 -8.69 30.67 3.28
C LYS A 86 -7.23 31.03 3.52
N ALA A 87 -6.86 32.29 3.25
CA ALA A 87 -5.48 32.78 3.35
C ALA A 87 -4.84 32.52 4.74
N ASN A 88 -5.60 32.62 5.82
CA ASN A 88 -5.11 32.35 7.19
C ASN A 88 -4.82 30.86 7.48
N LYS A 89 -5.23 29.94 6.61
CA LYS A 89 -4.90 28.50 6.65
C LYS A 89 -3.85 28.11 5.62
N CYS A 90 -3.31 29.05 4.85
CA CYS A 90 -2.30 28.80 3.86
C CYS A 90 -0.91 29.10 4.42
N PHE A 91 0.01 28.15 4.25
CA PHE A 91 1.42 28.28 4.64
C PHE A 91 2.26 28.23 3.38
N PHE A 92 2.81 29.37 2.95
CA PHE A 92 3.60 29.49 1.73
C PHE A 92 5.10 29.43 2.01
N SER A 93 5.86 28.79 1.14
CA SER A 93 7.33 28.76 1.11
C SER A 93 7.98 28.35 2.45
N LYS A 94 7.34 27.42 3.19
CA LYS A 94 7.88 26.88 4.42
C LYS A 94 8.84 25.73 4.13
N ARG A 95 9.95 25.65 4.88
CA ARG A 95 10.89 24.52 4.80
C ARG A 95 10.34 23.23 5.38
N GLN A 96 9.38 23.34 6.29
CA GLN A 96 8.63 22.22 6.83
C GLN A 96 7.17 22.63 7.01
N VAL A 97 6.27 21.69 6.85
CA VAL A 97 4.82 21.90 6.97
C VAL A 97 4.17 20.68 7.60
N GLU A 98 3.16 20.92 8.43
CA GLU A 98 2.25 19.85 8.86
C GLU A 98 1.30 19.51 7.72
N TYR A 99 1.21 18.23 7.41
CA TYR A 99 0.29 17.70 6.41
C TYR A 99 -0.25 16.35 6.88
N LEU A 100 -1.55 16.27 7.06
CA LEU A 100 -2.23 15.06 7.53
C LEU A 100 -1.58 14.48 8.81
N GLY A 101 -1.31 15.33 9.82
CA GLY A 101 -0.72 14.91 11.08
C GLY A 101 0.73 14.39 10.99
N HIS A 102 1.46 14.76 9.95
CA HIS A 102 2.87 14.48 9.78
C HIS A 102 3.62 15.78 9.50
N ILE A 103 4.87 15.86 9.93
CA ILE A 103 5.76 16.94 9.55
C ILE A 103 6.51 16.51 8.28
N ILE A 104 6.29 17.23 7.19
CA ILE A 104 6.95 17.04 5.90
C ILE A 104 8.07 18.07 5.78
N SER A 105 9.27 17.62 5.44
CA SER A 105 10.46 18.47 5.22
C SER A 105 11.38 17.88 4.17
N ALA A 106 12.48 18.54 3.86
CA ALA A 106 13.51 18.01 2.97
C ALA A 106 14.21 16.75 3.55
N GLN A 107 14.23 16.58 4.87
CA GLN A 107 14.77 15.39 5.55
C GLN A 107 13.84 14.17 5.43
N GLY A 108 12.56 14.39 5.15
CA GLY A 108 11.58 13.33 5.05
C GLY A 108 10.28 13.60 5.78
N VAL A 109 9.65 12.52 6.22
CA VAL A 109 8.36 12.51 6.95
C VAL A 109 8.62 12.15 8.40
N ALA A 110 8.23 13.02 9.32
CA ALA A 110 8.29 12.80 10.76
C ALA A 110 6.88 12.74 11.37
N THR A 111 6.79 12.24 12.57
CA THR A 111 5.58 12.30 13.40
C THR A 111 5.33 13.73 13.87
N ASP A 112 4.06 14.11 14.04
CA ASP A 112 3.69 15.40 14.61
C ASP A 112 4.04 15.45 16.11
N PRO A 113 4.88 16.41 16.56
CA PRO A 113 5.29 16.54 17.96
C PRO A 113 4.11 16.68 18.93
N LEU A 114 3.05 17.40 18.55
CA LEU A 114 1.86 17.57 19.40
C LEU A 114 1.13 16.26 19.61
N LYS A 115 1.04 15.42 18.57
CA LYS A 115 0.44 14.08 18.66
C LYS A 115 1.30 13.13 19.49
N ILE A 116 2.62 13.23 19.35
CA ILE A 116 3.56 12.45 20.18
C ILE A 116 3.45 12.87 21.64
N GLN A 117 3.38 14.16 21.93
CA GLN A 117 3.18 14.64 23.29
C GLN A 117 1.86 14.11 23.89
N ALA A 118 0.77 14.14 23.11
CA ALA A 118 -0.51 13.57 23.54
C ALA A 118 -0.43 12.06 23.83
N ILE A 119 0.40 11.31 23.09
CA ILE A 119 0.67 9.89 23.38
C ILE A 119 1.46 9.75 24.69
N LEU A 120 2.49 10.58 24.91
CA LEU A 120 3.30 10.55 26.12
C LEU A 120 2.46 10.86 27.39
N ASP A 121 1.59 11.84 27.29
CA ASP A 121 0.73 12.26 28.40
C ASP A 121 -0.49 11.36 28.59
N TRP A 122 -0.72 10.38 27.69
CA TRP A 122 -1.88 9.50 27.76
C TRP A 122 -1.86 8.68 29.05
N PRO A 123 -2.91 8.77 29.89
CA PRO A 123 -2.98 8.01 31.13
C PRO A 123 -3.19 6.51 30.86
N ILE A 124 -2.89 5.68 31.83
CA ILE A 124 -3.22 4.24 31.73
C ILE A 124 -4.72 4.11 31.51
N PRO A 125 -5.14 3.40 30.41
CA PRO A 125 -6.55 3.25 30.06
C PRO A 125 -7.37 2.55 31.17
N LYS A 126 -8.45 3.18 31.61
CA LYS A 126 -9.37 2.65 32.64
C LYS A 126 -10.55 1.88 32.01
N ASN A 127 -10.75 1.97 30.70
CA ASN A 127 -11.82 1.30 29.98
C ASN A 127 -11.42 1.04 28.53
N LEU A 128 -12.22 0.19 27.84
CA LEU A 128 -11.97 -0.19 26.44
C LEU A 128 -12.02 0.99 25.46
N LYS A 129 -12.81 2.03 25.74
CA LYS A 129 -12.88 3.24 24.89
C LYS A 129 -11.55 4.00 24.92
N GLN A 130 -10.96 4.20 26.09
CA GLN A 130 -9.67 4.84 26.24
C GLN A 130 -8.54 4.01 25.61
N LEU A 131 -8.59 2.68 25.78
CA LEU A 131 -7.62 1.78 25.15
C LEU A 131 -7.72 1.82 23.61
N ARG A 132 -8.94 1.81 23.05
CA ARG A 132 -9.14 1.98 21.60
C ARG A 132 -8.62 3.32 21.10
N GLY A 133 -8.83 4.39 21.85
CA GLY A 133 -8.30 5.71 21.53
C GLY A 133 -6.77 5.73 21.46
N PHE A 134 -6.10 5.18 22.48
CA PHE A 134 -4.65 5.04 22.50
C PHE A 134 -4.11 4.21 21.33
N LEU A 135 -4.69 3.03 21.10
CA LEU A 135 -4.30 2.16 20.00
C LEU A 135 -4.65 2.76 18.63
N GLY A 136 -5.70 3.57 18.53
CA GLY A 136 -6.03 4.32 17.32
C GLY A 136 -4.96 5.34 16.97
N LEU A 137 -4.56 6.15 17.94
CA LEU A 137 -3.54 7.18 17.76
C LEU A 137 -2.15 6.58 17.50
N THR A 138 -1.70 5.60 18.30
CA THR A 138 -0.41 4.93 18.08
C THR A 138 -0.42 4.11 16.80
N GLY A 139 -1.56 3.49 16.44
CA GLY A 139 -1.76 2.73 15.21
C GLY A 139 -1.68 3.60 13.95
N TYR A 140 -2.02 4.88 14.02
CA TYR A 140 -1.83 5.84 12.94
C TYR A 140 -0.35 5.97 12.57
N TYR A 141 0.54 6.05 13.58
CA TYR A 141 1.99 6.15 13.42
C TYR A 141 2.72 4.80 13.33
N ARG A 142 2.00 3.68 13.23
CA ARG A 142 2.61 2.32 13.18
C ARG A 142 3.68 2.15 12.10
N ARG A 143 3.60 2.91 10.99
CA ARG A 143 4.58 2.85 9.90
C ARG A 143 5.97 3.35 10.29
N PHE A 144 6.08 4.09 11.40
CA PHE A 144 7.33 4.59 11.96
C PHE A 144 7.93 3.63 12.99
N VAL A 145 7.19 2.62 13.44
CA VAL A 145 7.59 1.74 14.53
C VAL A 145 7.82 0.33 14.03
N LYS A 146 9.08 -0.10 14.06
CA LYS A 146 9.44 -1.47 13.75
C LYS A 146 8.81 -2.43 14.75
N GLY A 147 8.07 -3.43 14.26
CA GLY A 147 7.46 -4.44 15.12
C GLY A 147 6.23 -3.97 15.91
N TYR A 148 5.59 -2.87 15.52
CA TYR A 148 4.41 -2.30 16.18
C TYR A 148 3.35 -3.34 16.58
N ASP A 149 2.99 -4.24 15.67
CA ASP A 149 1.95 -5.25 15.88
C ASP A 149 2.30 -6.20 17.05
N SER A 150 3.57 -6.57 17.17
CA SER A 150 4.05 -7.42 18.26
C SER A 150 4.00 -6.72 19.61
N ILE A 151 4.40 -5.46 19.63
CA ILE A 151 4.48 -4.64 20.84
C ILE A 151 3.07 -4.31 21.32
N SER A 152 2.14 -4.00 20.40
CA SER A 152 0.76 -3.69 20.74
C SER A 152 -0.11 -4.91 21.04
N LYS A 153 0.38 -6.14 20.79
CA LYS A 153 -0.40 -7.38 20.94
C LYS A 153 -0.99 -7.58 22.34
N PRO A 154 -0.27 -7.38 23.47
CA PRO A 154 -0.87 -7.48 24.80
C PRO A 154 -2.05 -6.54 24.97
N LEU A 155 -1.95 -5.31 24.47
CA LEU A 155 -3.02 -4.31 24.54
C LEU A 155 -4.21 -4.67 23.60
N THR A 156 -3.94 -5.15 22.40
CA THR A 156 -5.00 -5.56 21.46
C THR A 156 -5.73 -6.81 21.92
N ASN A 157 -5.09 -7.69 22.68
CA ASN A 157 -5.75 -8.85 23.29
C ASN A 157 -6.78 -8.44 24.35
N LEU A 158 -6.57 -7.33 25.06
CA LEU A 158 -7.54 -6.82 26.02
C LEU A 158 -8.84 -6.35 25.35
N LEU A 159 -8.78 -5.94 24.07
CA LEU A 159 -9.98 -5.53 23.32
C LEU A 159 -10.94 -6.69 23.00
N ARG A 160 -10.48 -7.95 23.10
CA ARG A 160 -11.27 -9.14 22.83
C ARG A 160 -12.07 -9.61 24.06
N LYS A 161 -11.81 -9.04 25.22
CA LYS A 161 -12.48 -9.36 26.48
C LYS A 161 -13.64 -8.39 26.71
N GLU A 162 -14.68 -8.85 27.37
CA GLU A 162 -15.82 -7.99 27.71
C GLU A 162 -15.47 -6.92 28.74
N ALA A 163 -14.52 -7.22 29.63
CA ALA A 163 -14.00 -6.28 30.62
C ALA A 163 -12.50 -6.05 30.46
N LEU A 164 -12.04 -4.83 30.74
CA LEU A 164 -10.63 -4.48 30.71
C LEU A 164 -9.90 -5.14 31.89
N GLY A 165 -9.18 -6.22 31.63
CA GLY A 165 -8.28 -6.88 32.60
C GLY A 165 -6.85 -6.38 32.41
N TRP A 166 -6.53 -5.17 32.90
CA TRP A 166 -5.18 -4.62 32.78
C TRP A 166 -4.18 -5.45 33.60
N ASN A 167 -3.05 -5.79 33.00
CA ASN A 167 -2.01 -6.62 33.60
C ASN A 167 -0.61 -6.03 33.34
N GLU A 168 0.42 -6.67 33.91
CA GLU A 168 1.81 -6.23 33.78
C GLU A 168 2.30 -6.23 32.32
N GLU A 169 1.93 -7.23 31.53
CA GLU A 169 2.28 -7.28 30.09
C GLU A 169 1.69 -6.09 29.32
N ALA A 170 0.47 -5.68 29.67
CA ALA A 170 -0.16 -4.50 29.09
C ALA A 170 0.57 -3.21 29.50
N THR A 171 1.00 -3.11 30.77
CA THR A 171 1.78 -1.98 31.27
C THR A 171 3.11 -1.85 30.53
N GLN A 172 3.83 -2.95 30.38
CA GLN A 172 5.10 -2.98 29.64
C GLN A 172 4.90 -2.60 28.16
N ALA A 173 3.89 -3.16 27.49
CA ALA A 173 3.56 -2.84 26.11
C ALA A 173 3.17 -1.36 25.93
N PHE A 174 2.38 -0.83 26.84
CA PHE A 174 1.95 0.57 26.86
C PHE A 174 3.14 1.53 27.01
N THR A 175 4.02 1.28 27.99
CA THR A 175 5.22 2.07 28.23
C THR A 175 6.20 1.99 27.06
N LEU A 176 6.40 0.78 26.52
CA LEU A 176 7.29 0.58 25.38
C LEU A 176 6.78 1.31 24.13
N LEU A 177 5.47 1.27 23.85
CA LEU A 177 4.89 2.01 22.72
C LEU A 177 5.11 3.51 22.86
N LYS A 178 4.89 4.08 24.05
CA LYS A 178 5.19 5.50 24.29
C LYS A 178 6.65 5.83 23.98
N LYS A 179 7.59 5.06 24.50
CA LYS A 179 9.03 5.23 24.26
C LYS A 179 9.39 5.14 22.78
N LEU A 180 8.83 4.18 22.04
CA LEU A 180 9.11 4.00 20.62
C LEU A 180 8.50 5.11 19.75
N MET A 181 7.35 5.66 20.12
CA MET A 181 6.76 6.80 19.43
C MET A 181 7.60 8.07 19.58
N THR A 182 8.20 8.27 20.76
CA THR A 182 9.12 9.41 21.00
C THR A 182 10.39 9.30 20.16
N ASN A 183 10.90 8.09 19.99
CA ASN A 183 12.13 7.82 19.24
C ASN A 183 11.85 7.37 17.79
N ALA A 184 10.68 7.72 17.26
CA ALA A 184 10.30 7.36 15.90
C ALA A 184 11.27 8.00 14.88
N PRO A 185 11.81 7.22 13.93
CA PRO A 185 12.72 7.76 12.93
C PRO A 185 12.00 8.70 11.97
N VAL A 186 12.76 9.62 11.37
CA VAL A 186 12.32 10.33 10.18
C VAL A 186 12.34 9.33 9.02
N LEU A 187 11.20 9.14 8.37
CA LEU A 187 11.09 8.25 7.20
C LEU A 187 11.46 9.02 5.94
N ALA A 188 12.12 8.35 5.00
CA ALA A 188 12.44 8.96 3.72
C ALA A 188 11.16 9.27 2.92
N LEU A 189 11.21 10.38 2.16
CA LEU A 189 10.21 10.65 1.13
C LEU A 189 10.45 9.69 -0.05
N PRO A 190 9.41 9.06 -0.60
CA PRO A 190 9.56 8.19 -1.75
C PRO A 190 9.91 9.02 -2.99
N ASP A 191 11.01 8.68 -3.65
CA ASP A 191 11.36 9.20 -4.97
C ASP A 191 10.99 8.16 -6.02
N PHE A 192 10.00 8.45 -6.84
CA PHE A 192 9.51 7.50 -7.83
C PHE A 192 10.45 7.31 -9.04
N ASN A 193 11.55 8.05 -9.13
CA ASN A 193 12.62 7.84 -10.11
C ASN A 193 13.71 6.90 -9.59
N LYS A 194 13.69 6.58 -8.29
CA LYS A 194 14.65 5.69 -7.65
C LYS A 194 14.04 4.32 -7.40
N GLN A 195 14.90 3.31 -7.35
CA GLN A 195 14.50 1.93 -7.15
C GLN A 195 14.05 1.68 -5.71
N PHE A 196 12.94 0.95 -5.56
CA PHE A 196 12.46 0.49 -4.28
C PHE A 196 13.07 -0.85 -3.88
N VAL A 197 13.30 -1.02 -2.60
CA VAL A 197 13.73 -2.28 -2.00
C VAL A 197 12.72 -2.69 -0.93
N VAL A 198 12.20 -3.90 -1.03
CA VAL A 198 11.30 -4.52 -0.06
C VAL A 198 12.08 -5.58 0.69
N GLU A 199 12.48 -5.30 1.92
CA GLU A 199 13.17 -6.27 2.76
C GLU A 199 12.17 -6.99 3.65
N THR A 200 12.16 -8.32 3.62
CA THR A 200 11.19 -9.15 4.34
C THR A 200 11.87 -10.17 5.26
N ASN A 201 11.16 -10.51 6.32
CA ASN A 201 11.58 -11.54 7.26
C ASN A 201 10.36 -12.15 7.94
N ALA A 202 10.36 -13.47 8.14
CA ALA A 202 9.33 -14.18 8.85
C ALA A 202 9.90 -15.04 9.98
N SER A 203 9.25 -15.00 11.12
CA SER A 203 9.50 -15.88 12.24
C SER A 203 8.33 -16.86 12.44
N LEU A 204 8.42 -17.73 13.44
CA LEU A 204 7.33 -18.63 13.83
C LEU A 204 6.03 -17.85 14.13
N THR A 205 6.13 -16.70 14.75
CA THR A 205 4.97 -15.97 15.30
C THR A 205 4.60 -14.71 14.54
N ARG A 206 5.44 -14.24 13.60
CA ARG A 206 5.23 -12.94 12.97
C ARG A 206 5.95 -12.78 11.63
N VAL A 207 5.42 -11.92 10.78
CA VAL A 207 6.08 -11.43 9.58
C VAL A 207 6.42 -9.94 9.73
N ARG A 208 7.51 -9.52 9.11
CA ARG A 208 7.97 -8.14 9.08
C ARG A 208 8.42 -7.77 7.68
N ALA A 209 8.24 -6.51 7.32
CA ALA A 209 8.83 -5.97 6.10
C ALA A 209 9.18 -4.50 6.27
N VAL A 210 10.14 -4.04 5.48
CA VAL A 210 10.55 -2.63 5.36
C VAL A 210 10.58 -2.28 3.89
N LEU A 211 9.92 -1.18 3.53
CA LEU A 211 10.08 -0.52 2.23
C LEU A 211 11.17 0.54 2.38
N MET A 212 12.14 0.52 1.50
CA MET A 212 13.27 1.45 1.57
C MET A 212 13.75 1.87 0.19
N GLN A 213 14.50 2.96 0.14
CA GLN A 213 15.28 3.43 -1.00
C GLN A 213 16.65 3.86 -0.50
N GLU A 214 17.73 3.48 -1.22
CA GLU A 214 19.10 3.84 -0.87
C GLU A 214 19.46 3.61 0.61
N GLY A 215 18.93 2.53 1.19
CA GLY A 215 19.15 2.18 2.61
C GLY A 215 18.29 2.97 3.61
N HIS A 216 17.48 3.94 3.18
CA HIS A 216 16.62 4.73 4.05
C HIS A 216 15.18 4.16 4.07
N PRO A 217 14.60 3.93 5.26
CA PRO A 217 13.26 3.39 5.37
C PRO A 217 12.19 4.43 4.97
N ILE A 218 11.20 3.96 4.22
CA ILE A 218 10.00 4.71 3.85
C ILE A 218 8.81 4.27 4.71
N ALA A 219 8.72 2.96 5.00
CA ALA A 219 7.64 2.42 5.81
C ALA A 219 8.00 1.07 6.41
N PHE A 220 7.46 0.78 7.60
CA PHE A 220 7.54 -0.51 8.26
C PHE A 220 6.18 -1.22 8.24
N ILE A 221 6.22 -2.55 8.16
CA ILE A 221 5.10 -3.45 8.41
C ILE A 221 5.52 -4.50 9.41
N SER A 222 4.64 -4.82 10.33
CA SER A 222 4.69 -6.04 11.12
C SER A 222 3.28 -6.62 11.23
N LYS A 223 3.18 -7.95 11.29
CA LYS A 223 1.90 -8.64 11.50
C LYS A 223 2.14 -9.94 12.24
N SER A 224 1.38 -10.16 13.30
CA SER A 224 1.37 -11.42 14.04
C SER A 224 0.67 -12.51 13.22
N LEU A 225 1.23 -13.71 13.26
CA LEU A 225 0.67 -14.89 12.62
C LEU A 225 -0.36 -15.55 13.52
N GLY A 226 -1.51 -15.90 12.94
CA GLY A 226 -2.52 -16.71 13.60
C GLY A 226 -2.07 -18.18 13.73
N PRO A 227 -2.75 -19.00 14.57
CA PRO A 227 -2.36 -20.40 14.82
C PRO A 227 -2.17 -21.21 13.53
N LYS A 228 -3.06 -21.08 12.57
CA LYS A 228 -2.95 -21.76 11.26
C LYS A 228 -1.71 -21.36 10.46
N GLN A 229 -1.28 -20.11 10.58
CA GLN A 229 -0.11 -19.60 9.87
C GLN A 229 1.21 -19.95 10.56
N GLN A 230 1.17 -20.15 11.87
CA GLN A 230 2.34 -20.59 12.65
C GLN A 230 2.77 -22.03 12.33
N ILE A 231 1.84 -22.89 11.91
CA ILE A 231 2.09 -24.26 11.51
C ILE A 231 2.70 -24.38 10.11
N MET A 232 2.60 -23.31 9.29
CA MET A 232 3.16 -23.28 7.94
C MET A 232 4.69 -23.46 7.96
N PHE A 233 5.23 -24.04 6.89
CA PHE A 233 6.68 -24.15 6.73
C PHE A 233 7.36 -22.77 6.69
N VAL A 234 8.65 -22.72 7.03
CA VAL A 234 9.44 -21.47 7.02
C VAL A 234 9.32 -20.77 5.66
N TYR A 235 9.53 -21.53 4.60
CA TYR A 235 9.37 -21.07 3.21
C TYR A 235 8.03 -20.39 2.95
N GLU A 236 6.94 -20.98 3.42
CA GLU A 236 5.58 -20.45 3.21
C GLU A 236 5.35 -19.16 4.00
N ARG A 237 5.91 -19.07 5.21
CA ARG A 237 5.82 -17.84 6.02
C ARG A 237 6.61 -16.70 5.42
N GLU A 238 7.82 -16.96 4.90
CA GLU A 238 8.64 -15.96 4.19
C GLU A 238 7.94 -15.48 2.93
N MET A 239 7.39 -16.41 2.13
CA MET A 239 6.59 -16.04 0.96
C MET A 239 5.37 -15.20 1.31
N MET A 240 4.70 -15.53 2.41
CA MET A 240 3.58 -14.73 2.91
C MET A 240 4.01 -13.33 3.34
N ALA A 241 5.23 -13.16 3.90
CA ALA A 241 5.78 -11.84 4.24
C ALA A 241 5.95 -10.99 2.98
N ILE A 242 6.50 -11.57 1.91
CA ILE A 242 6.65 -10.91 0.61
C ILE A 242 5.28 -10.46 0.08
N LEU A 243 4.31 -11.37 0.02
CA LEU A 243 2.98 -11.06 -0.51
C LEU A 243 2.25 -9.98 0.30
N GLN A 244 2.37 -9.99 1.62
CA GLN A 244 1.78 -8.97 2.47
C GLN A 244 2.43 -7.60 2.24
N ALA A 245 3.76 -7.56 2.09
CA ALA A 245 4.50 -6.35 1.80
C ALA A 245 4.10 -5.75 0.45
N ILE A 246 4.12 -6.54 -0.61
CA ILE A 246 3.76 -6.12 -1.97
C ILE A 246 2.30 -5.65 -2.02
N THR A 247 1.37 -6.39 -1.43
CA THR A 247 -0.04 -5.99 -1.38
C THR A 247 -0.21 -4.65 -0.65
N LYS A 248 0.48 -4.47 0.48
CA LYS A 248 0.40 -3.24 1.27
C LYS A 248 0.99 -2.03 0.56
N TRP A 249 2.09 -2.24 -0.16
CA TRP A 249 2.83 -1.18 -0.85
C TRP A 249 2.61 -1.16 -2.36
N LYS A 250 1.51 -1.77 -2.83
CA LYS A 250 1.15 -1.84 -4.25
C LYS A 250 1.28 -0.48 -4.95
N HIS A 251 0.81 0.59 -4.31
CA HIS A 251 0.82 1.94 -4.88
C HIS A 251 2.22 2.55 -5.05
N TYR A 252 3.26 2.01 -4.38
CA TYR A 252 4.67 2.37 -4.64
C TYR A 252 5.31 1.50 -5.72
N LEU A 253 4.93 0.22 -5.78
CA LEU A 253 5.62 -0.83 -6.52
C LEU A 253 5.03 -1.11 -7.90
N TRP A 254 3.74 -0.80 -8.11
CA TRP A 254 3.04 -1.11 -9.34
C TRP A 254 3.61 -0.35 -10.54
N GLY A 255 3.90 -1.09 -11.64
CA GLY A 255 4.44 -0.53 -12.88
C GLY A 255 5.90 -0.10 -12.79
N ARG A 256 6.66 -0.60 -11.81
CA ARG A 256 8.07 -0.26 -11.57
C ARG A 256 8.87 -1.49 -11.21
N HIS A 257 10.12 -1.51 -11.62
CA HIS A 257 11.06 -2.52 -11.16
C HIS A 257 11.51 -2.26 -9.72
N PHE A 258 11.57 -3.32 -8.87
CA PHE A 258 12.01 -3.23 -7.48
C PHE A 258 12.69 -4.52 -7.02
N HIS A 259 13.48 -4.43 -5.93
CA HIS A 259 14.14 -5.59 -5.35
C HIS A 259 13.40 -6.09 -4.11
N ILE A 260 13.32 -7.41 -3.97
CA ILE A 260 12.84 -8.09 -2.77
C ILE A 260 14.05 -8.74 -2.10
N ARG A 261 14.31 -8.42 -0.84
CA ARG A 261 15.36 -9.04 -0.02
C ARG A 261 14.73 -9.94 1.01
N THR A 262 15.18 -11.20 1.04
CA THR A 262 14.71 -12.21 1.98
C THR A 262 15.89 -13.01 2.54
N ASP A 263 15.76 -13.53 3.75
CA ASP A 263 16.76 -14.42 4.37
C ASP A 263 16.55 -15.90 4.04
N HIS A 264 15.59 -16.23 3.18
CA HIS A 264 15.34 -17.60 2.73
C HIS A 264 15.87 -17.85 1.33
N ILE A 265 16.98 -18.57 1.22
CA ILE A 265 17.70 -18.81 -0.04
C ILE A 265 16.82 -19.48 -1.13
N SER A 266 15.91 -20.37 -0.75
CA SER A 266 15.05 -21.06 -1.71
C SER A 266 14.08 -20.13 -2.42
N LEU A 267 13.74 -18.97 -1.84
CA LEU A 267 12.85 -17.99 -2.50
C LEU A 267 13.55 -17.27 -3.65
N LYS A 268 14.89 -17.19 -3.65
CA LYS A 268 15.64 -16.67 -4.79
C LYS A 268 15.35 -17.49 -6.07
N TYR A 269 15.07 -18.76 -5.92
CA TYR A 269 14.79 -19.69 -7.03
C TYR A 269 13.32 -19.98 -7.21
N LEU A 270 12.42 -19.23 -6.54
CA LEU A 270 10.96 -19.44 -6.58
C LEU A 270 10.41 -19.62 -8.00
N ILE A 271 10.97 -18.91 -8.94
CA ILE A 271 10.51 -18.84 -10.32
C ILE A 271 11.01 -20.02 -11.15
N HIS A 272 12.16 -20.57 -10.77
CA HIS A 272 12.78 -21.71 -11.46
C HIS A 272 12.41 -23.04 -10.80
N GLN A 273 11.74 -23.03 -9.64
CA GLN A 273 11.35 -24.25 -8.96
C GLN A 273 10.10 -24.87 -9.61
N LYS A 274 10.07 -26.19 -9.66
CA LYS A 274 8.88 -26.95 -9.97
C LYS A 274 7.82 -26.65 -8.90
N LEU A 275 6.76 -25.95 -9.26
CA LEU A 275 5.66 -25.64 -8.34
C LEU A 275 4.92 -26.93 -8.00
N THR A 276 4.94 -27.32 -6.75
CA THR A 276 4.36 -28.59 -6.29
C THR A 276 3.10 -28.40 -5.47
N THR A 277 2.85 -27.18 -4.94
CA THR A 277 1.70 -26.93 -4.09
C THR A 277 0.76 -25.89 -4.68
N HIS A 278 -0.54 -26.03 -4.43
CA HIS A 278 -1.55 -25.04 -4.79
C HIS A 278 -1.24 -23.66 -4.19
N ALA A 279 -0.74 -23.62 -2.97
CA ALA A 279 -0.34 -22.37 -2.31
C ALA A 279 0.74 -21.62 -3.11
N GLN A 280 1.75 -22.34 -3.63
CA GLN A 280 2.79 -21.73 -4.46
C GLN A 280 2.22 -21.14 -5.75
N HIS A 281 1.27 -21.81 -6.41
CA HIS A 281 0.59 -21.28 -7.59
C HIS A 281 -0.17 -19.98 -7.29
N VAL A 282 -0.98 -19.97 -6.21
CA VAL A 282 -1.72 -18.77 -5.78
C VAL A 282 -0.79 -17.61 -5.44
N TRP A 283 0.36 -17.90 -4.85
CA TRP A 283 1.35 -16.86 -4.51
C TRP A 283 2.00 -16.28 -5.75
N LEU A 284 2.40 -17.15 -6.68
CA LEU A 284 3.01 -16.71 -7.93
C LEU A 284 2.07 -15.80 -8.71
N VAL A 285 0.80 -16.20 -8.81
CA VAL A 285 -0.21 -15.38 -9.50
C VAL A 285 -0.37 -14.00 -8.86
N LYS A 286 -0.27 -13.87 -7.53
CA LYS A 286 -0.32 -12.56 -6.86
C LYS A 286 0.90 -11.68 -7.15
N LEU A 287 2.03 -12.29 -7.51
CA LEU A 287 3.24 -11.58 -7.93
C LEU A 287 3.23 -11.24 -9.42
N LEU A 288 2.35 -11.88 -10.21
CA LEU A 288 2.18 -11.58 -11.62
C LEU A 288 1.75 -10.12 -11.81
N GLY A 289 2.34 -9.46 -12.78
CA GLY A 289 2.11 -8.04 -13.03
C GLY A 289 3.03 -7.09 -12.25
N TYR A 290 3.88 -7.63 -11.38
CA TYR A 290 4.99 -6.88 -10.79
C TYR A 290 6.30 -7.22 -11.49
N ASP A 291 7.16 -6.23 -11.63
CA ASP A 291 8.52 -6.35 -12.16
C ASP A 291 9.49 -6.29 -10.97
N TYR A 292 10.12 -7.43 -10.63
CA TYR A 292 10.93 -7.55 -9.44
C TYR A 292 12.04 -8.59 -9.56
N ASP A 293 13.11 -8.38 -8.80
CA ASP A 293 14.15 -9.37 -8.52
C ASP A 293 14.10 -9.81 -7.07
N ILE A 294 14.45 -11.09 -6.81
CA ILE A 294 14.60 -11.61 -5.43
C ILE A 294 16.08 -11.82 -5.13
N GLU A 295 16.55 -11.13 -4.09
CA GLU A 295 17.91 -11.24 -3.56
C GLU A 295 17.90 -12.00 -2.23
N TYR A 296 18.85 -12.93 -2.07
CA TYR A 296 19.11 -13.55 -0.77
C TYR A 296 20.03 -12.66 0.06
N LYS A 297 19.64 -12.40 1.32
CA LYS A 297 20.47 -11.70 2.30
C LYS A 297 20.48 -12.48 3.60
N GLN A 298 21.69 -12.82 4.11
CA GLN A 298 21.81 -13.59 5.34
C GLN A 298 21.11 -12.92 6.53
N GLY A 299 20.41 -13.71 7.35
CA GLY A 299 19.59 -13.17 8.45
C GLY A 299 20.37 -12.34 9.48
N LYS A 300 21.69 -12.59 9.68
CA LYS A 300 22.56 -11.75 10.52
C LYS A 300 22.86 -10.38 9.92
N GLU A 301 22.81 -10.24 8.62
CA GLU A 301 23.02 -8.99 7.88
C GLU A 301 21.69 -8.29 7.53
N ASN A 302 20.58 -9.02 7.69
CA ASN A 302 19.22 -8.52 7.46
C ASN A 302 18.71 -7.74 8.68
N VAL A 303 19.50 -6.79 9.16
CA VAL A 303 19.21 -5.96 10.32
C VAL A 303 18.79 -4.57 9.86
N PRO A 304 17.51 -4.33 9.52
CA PRO A 304 17.03 -2.97 9.17
C PRO A 304 17.03 -2.01 10.37
N ALA A 305 17.67 -2.36 11.48
CA ALA A 305 17.63 -1.63 12.74
C ALA A 305 18.93 -0.93 13.11
N ASP A 306 20.07 -1.34 12.56
CA ASP A 306 21.36 -0.69 12.89
C ASP A 306 21.70 0.48 11.98
N ALA A 307 20.98 0.65 10.87
CA ALA A 307 21.23 1.74 9.91
C ALA A 307 20.89 3.15 10.43
N LEU A 308 20.31 3.25 11.65
CA LEU A 308 20.02 4.54 12.26
C LEU A 308 21.18 5.07 13.15
N SER A 309 22.28 4.31 13.28
CA SER A 309 23.39 4.70 14.17
C SER A 309 24.78 4.72 13.54
N ARG A 310 24.96 4.35 12.26
CA ARG A 310 26.31 4.33 11.66
C ARG A 310 26.37 4.84 10.22
N ILE A 311 27.41 5.63 9.96
CA ILE A 311 27.90 6.21 8.70
C ILE A 311 28.16 5.13 7.64
N PRO A 312 27.93 5.39 6.34
CA PRO A 312 27.95 4.37 5.29
C PRO A 312 29.36 3.84 5.01
N SER A 313 29.59 2.55 5.23
CA SER A 313 30.67 1.82 4.59
C SER A 313 30.17 1.21 3.29
N LYS A 314 30.80 1.57 2.18
CA LYS A 314 30.56 0.97 0.87
C LYS A 314 31.04 -0.47 0.88
N GLU A 315 30.14 -1.44 0.87
CA GLU A 315 30.46 -2.81 0.47
C GLU A 315 29.70 -3.15 -0.81
N LEU A 316 30.51 -3.54 -1.81
CA LEU A 316 30.01 -4.04 -3.10
C LEU A 316 29.46 -5.44 -2.89
N TYR A 317 28.15 -5.64 -3.05
CA TYR A 317 27.55 -6.96 -3.14
C TYR A 317 27.44 -7.41 -4.59
N ALA A 318 27.90 -8.63 -4.87
CA ALA A 318 27.72 -9.25 -6.18
C ALA A 318 26.23 -9.53 -6.41
N LEU A 319 25.62 -8.77 -7.30
CA LEU A 319 24.24 -8.92 -7.77
C LEU A 319 24.17 -10.13 -8.70
N THR A 320 23.40 -11.16 -8.31
CA THR A 320 22.94 -12.18 -9.27
C THR A 320 21.46 -11.92 -9.50
N THR A 321 21.14 -11.28 -10.61
CA THR A 321 19.76 -11.03 -11.04
C THR A 321 19.16 -12.28 -11.63
N SER A 322 17.95 -12.64 -11.19
CA SER A 322 17.13 -13.65 -11.85
C SER A 322 15.87 -13.00 -12.40
N THR A 323 15.82 -12.87 -13.72
CA THR A 323 14.66 -12.33 -14.45
C THR A 323 13.54 -13.37 -14.52
N ILE A 324 12.31 -12.94 -14.24
CA ILE A 324 11.13 -13.81 -14.26
C ILE A 324 10.64 -14.03 -15.68
N SER A 325 10.73 -15.25 -16.14
CA SER A 325 9.97 -15.73 -17.29
C SER A 325 9.38 -17.09 -16.95
N THR A 326 8.14 -17.16 -16.52
CA THR A 326 7.44 -18.44 -16.39
C THR A 326 6.85 -18.82 -17.75
N THR A 327 6.99 -20.09 -18.12
CA THR A 327 6.45 -20.62 -19.40
C THR A 327 4.96 -20.27 -19.59
N ILE A 328 4.17 -20.32 -18.52
CA ILE A 328 2.73 -20.00 -18.56
C ILE A 328 2.50 -18.51 -18.87
N MET A 329 3.31 -17.62 -18.35
CA MET A 329 3.15 -16.20 -18.62
C MET A 329 3.55 -15.86 -20.06
N GLN A 330 4.57 -16.52 -20.57
CA GLN A 330 4.91 -16.42 -21.98
C GLN A 330 3.77 -16.96 -22.87
N GLU A 331 3.15 -18.08 -22.49
CA GLU A 331 1.98 -18.62 -23.19
C GLU A 331 0.77 -17.65 -23.12
N ILE A 332 0.55 -16.94 -22.00
CA ILE A 332 -0.49 -15.92 -21.89
C ILE A 332 -0.19 -14.74 -22.82
N VAL A 333 1.03 -14.23 -22.84
CA VAL A 333 1.42 -13.14 -23.75
C VAL A 333 1.31 -13.57 -25.21
N GLN A 334 1.80 -14.77 -25.55
CA GLN A 334 1.66 -15.34 -26.90
C GLN A 334 0.19 -15.54 -27.32
N SER A 335 -0.71 -15.76 -26.33
CA SER A 335 -2.14 -15.86 -26.63
C SER A 335 -2.76 -14.56 -27.14
N TYR A 336 -2.14 -13.41 -26.85
CA TYR A 336 -2.59 -12.11 -27.34
C TYR A 336 -2.33 -11.94 -28.84
N ASP A 337 -1.26 -12.56 -29.37
CA ASP A 337 -0.87 -12.47 -30.78
C ASP A 337 -1.93 -13.09 -31.71
N ASN A 338 -2.70 -14.02 -31.19
CA ASN A 338 -3.76 -14.72 -31.91
C ASN A 338 -5.18 -14.18 -31.63
N ASP A 339 -5.29 -13.06 -30.88
CA ASP A 339 -6.58 -12.47 -30.52
C ASP A 339 -6.67 -11.01 -31.03
N PRO A 340 -7.32 -10.78 -32.20
CA PRO A 340 -7.40 -9.46 -32.82
C PRO A 340 -8.04 -8.39 -31.91
N ILE A 341 -8.98 -8.79 -31.04
CA ILE A 341 -9.66 -7.88 -30.13
C ILE A 341 -8.68 -7.38 -29.06
N ILE A 342 -7.89 -8.31 -28.53
CA ILE A 342 -6.87 -7.99 -27.52
C ILE A 342 -5.76 -7.13 -28.14
N GLN A 343 -5.31 -7.43 -29.35
CA GLN A 343 -4.29 -6.63 -30.05
C GLN A 343 -4.75 -5.18 -30.27
N THR A 344 -5.97 -4.97 -30.73
CA THR A 344 -6.53 -3.63 -30.89
C THR A 344 -6.57 -2.89 -29.57
N LEU A 345 -7.04 -3.56 -28.51
CA LEU A 345 -7.12 -2.98 -27.18
C LEU A 345 -5.72 -2.61 -26.60
N ILE A 346 -4.73 -3.47 -26.81
CA ILE A 346 -3.34 -3.20 -26.42
C ILE A 346 -2.80 -2.00 -27.18
N HIS A 347 -3.03 -1.92 -28.48
CA HIS A 347 -2.59 -0.81 -29.31
C HIS A 347 -3.19 0.53 -28.85
N GLU A 348 -4.49 0.55 -28.58
CA GLU A 348 -5.19 1.74 -28.07
C GLU A 348 -4.69 2.17 -26.68
N LEU A 349 -4.43 1.21 -25.78
CA LEU A 349 -3.87 1.48 -24.45
C LEU A 349 -2.42 1.96 -24.48
N GLN A 350 -1.64 1.53 -25.48
CA GLN A 350 -0.27 2.02 -25.69
C GLN A 350 -0.24 3.47 -26.18
N GLN A 351 -1.21 3.84 -27.04
CA GLN A 351 -1.35 5.22 -27.53
C GLN A 351 -1.95 6.13 -26.46
N SER A 352 -2.95 5.69 -25.73
CA SER A 352 -3.62 6.44 -24.66
C SER A 352 -3.98 5.53 -23.48
N PRO A 353 -3.21 5.55 -22.38
CA PRO A 353 -3.47 4.70 -21.20
C PRO A 353 -4.85 4.91 -20.56
N ALA A 354 -5.53 6.00 -20.86
CA ALA A 354 -6.87 6.31 -20.35
C ALA A 354 -8.00 5.94 -21.31
N SER A 355 -7.71 5.40 -22.49
CA SER A 355 -8.72 5.04 -23.49
C SER A 355 -9.78 4.06 -23.00
N HIS A 356 -9.37 3.14 -22.11
CA HIS A 356 -10.25 2.12 -21.55
C HIS A 356 -10.18 2.09 -20.00
N PRO A 357 -11.19 2.63 -19.29
CA PRO A 357 -11.13 2.85 -17.84
C PRO A 357 -11.00 1.59 -16.98
N HIS A 358 -11.28 0.41 -17.55
CA HIS A 358 -11.21 -0.87 -16.85
C HIS A 358 -10.01 -1.73 -17.23
N TYR A 359 -9.23 -1.31 -18.21
CA TYR A 359 -8.07 -2.05 -18.71
C TYR A 359 -6.79 -1.26 -18.47
N THR A 360 -5.70 -1.98 -18.25
CA THR A 360 -4.35 -1.42 -18.12
C THR A 360 -3.34 -2.31 -18.81
N TRP A 361 -2.42 -1.72 -19.58
CA TRP A 361 -1.29 -2.40 -20.17
C TRP A 361 -0.04 -2.10 -19.34
N VAL A 362 0.53 -3.11 -18.67
CA VAL A 362 1.68 -2.95 -17.78
C VAL A 362 2.61 -4.13 -17.93
N ASN A 363 3.90 -3.88 -18.19
CA ASN A 363 4.97 -4.89 -18.30
C ASN A 363 4.68 -6.03 -19.30
N GLY A 364 4.00 -5.73 -20.42
CA GLY A 364 3.66 -6.73 -21.40
C GLY A 364 2.41 -7.56 -21.08
N TYR A 365 1.64 -7.17 -20.06
CA TYR A 365 0.39 -7.85 -19.67
C TYR A 365 -0.81 -6.93 -19.76
N LEU A 366 -1.89 -7.45 -20.36
CA LEU A 366 -3.19 -6.80 -20.33
C LEU A 366 -3.92 -7.19 -19.04
N ASN A 367 -4.32 -6.20 -18.25
CA ASN A 367 -5.08 -6.41 -17.01
C ASN A 367 -6.46 -5.78 -17.12
N ARG A 368 -7.48 -6.44 -16.56
CA ARG A 368 -8.82 -5.89 -16.37
C ARG A 368 -9.19 -5.95 -14.88
N LYS A 369 -9.47 -4.81 -14.27
CA LYS A 369 -9.80 -4.74 -12.83
C LYS A 369 -8.80 -5.53 -11.97
N GLU A 370 -7.50 -5.36 -12.23
CA GLU A 370 -6.39 -6.02 -11.52
C GLU A 370 -6.21 -7.51 -11.79
N LYS A 371 -6.93 -8.09 -12.76
CA LYS A 371 -6.80 -9.49 -13.17
C LYS A 371 -6.12 -9.55 -14.54
N VAL A 372 -5.23 -10.53 -14.70
CA VAL A 372 -4.57 -10.76 -15.99
C VAL A 372 -5.59 -11.27 -17.01
N VAL A 373 -5.66 -10.64 -18.16
CA VAL A 373 -6.52 -11.08 -19.26
C VAL A 373 -5.85 -12.26 -19.96
N VAL A 374 -6.61 -13.32 -20.21
CA VAL A 374 -6.15 -14.51 -20.97
C VAL A 374 -6.80 -14.47 -22.33
N GLY A 375 -5.99 -14.50 -23.39
CA GLY A 375 -6.47 -14.52 -24.77
C GLY A 375 -7.36 -15.72 -25.10
N ASN A 376 -8.01 -15.66 -26.24
CA ASN A 376 -8.93 -16.70 -26.67
C ASN A 376 -8.20 -17.96 -27.19
N ASN A 377 -7.43 -18.60 -26.30
CA ASN A 377 -6.73 -19.85 -26.55
C ASN A 377 -7.30 -20.96 -25.65
N GLN A 378 -8.06 -21.87 -26.25
CA GLN A 378 -8.73 -22.95 -25.50
C GLN A 378 -7.76 -23.91 -24.82
N GLU A 379 -6.62 -24.22 -25.46
CA GLU A 379 -5.60 -25.08 -24.85
C GLU A 379 -4.99 -24.46 -23.61
N LEU A 380 -4.63 -23.17 -23.67
CA LEU A 380 -4.11 -22.41 -22.54
C LEU A 380 -5.13 -22.30 -21.41
N ARG A 381 -6.40 -22.02 -21.75
CA ARG A 381 -7.50 -21.97 -20.77
C ARG A 381 -7.72 -23.33 -20.11
N GLY A 382 -7.65 -24.42 -20.89
CA GLY A 382 -7.71 -25.79 -20.39
C GLY A 382 -6.53 -26.11 -19.46
N LYS A 383 -5.31 -25.72 -19.80
CA LYS A 383 -4.12 -25.86 -18.94
C LYS A 383 -4.29 -25.08 -17.63
N LEU A 384 -4.77 -23.84 -17.68
CA LEU A 384 -5.04 -23.03 -16.50
C LEU A 384 -6.11 -23.67 -15.61
N ILE A 385 -7.24 -24.09 -16.15
CA ILE A 385 -8.30 -24.76 -15.40
C ILE A 385 -7.78 -26.07 -14.79
N SER A 386 -7.09 -26.90 -15.56
CA SER A 386 -6.50 -28.16 -15.09
C SER A 386 -5.50 -27.95 -13.96
N MET A 387 -4.68 -26.89 -14.03
CA MET A 387 -3.73 -26.53 -13.00
C MET A 387 -4.42 -26.19 -11.67
N PHE A 388 -5.59 -25.56 -11.72
CA PHE A 388 -6.36 -25.20 -10.51
C PHE A 388 -7.37 -26.27 -10.06
N HIS A 389 -7.73 -27.22 -10.93
CA HIS A 389 -8.67 -28.30 -10.63
C HIS A 389 -7.96 -29.60 -10.23
N ASN A 390 -6.94 -30.01 -10.99
CA ASN A 390 -6.27 -31.31 -10.84
C ASN A 390 -5.03 -31.27 -9.97
N SER A 391 -4.70 -30.16 -9.32
CA SER A 391 -3.55 -30.12 -8.39
C SER A 391 -3.84 -31.03 -7.20
N THR A 392 -2.85 -31.78 -6.78
CA THR A 392 -2.93 -32.73 -5.64
C THR A 392 -3.42 -32.11 -4.33
N MET A 393 -3.43 -30.78 -4.20
CA MET A 393 -4.01 -30.04 -3.07
C MET A 393 -5.34 -29.36 -3.40
N GLY A 394 -5.73 -29.26 -4.66
CA GLY A 394 -7.07 -28.81 -5.08
C GLY A 394 -8.13 -29.85 -4.77
N GLY A 395 -7.72 -31.10 -4.49
CA GLY A 395 -8.55 -32.20 -4.03
C GLY A 395 -9.83 -32.35 -4.85
N HIS A 396 -9.76 -32.28 -6.19
CA HIS A 396 -10.95 -32.22 -7.06
C HIS A 396 -12.00 -31.24 -6.51
N SER A 397 -11.56 -30.01 -6.15
CA SER A 397 -12.46 -28.97 -5.70
C SER A 397 -13.55 -28.78 -6.75
N GLY A 398 -14.81 -28.87 -6.35
CA GLY A 398 -15.94 -28.85 -7.26
C GLY A 398 -15.91 -27.61 -8.17
N MET A 399 -16.60 -27.70 -9.31
CA MET A 399 -16.59 -26.69 -10.40
C MET A 399 -16.74 -25.25 -9.91
N MET A 400 -17.60 -25.00 -8.91
CA MET A 400 -17.80 -23.66 -8.32
C MET A 400 -16.55 -23.09 -7.66
N ILE A 401 -15.79 -23.90 -6.94
CA ILE A 401 -14.56 -23.45 -6.26
C ILE A 401 -13.47 -23.17 -7.28
N THR A 402 -13.28 -24.07 -8.26
CA THR A 402 -12.33 -23.88 -9.37
C THR A 402 -12.64 -22.61 -10.15
N THR A 403 -13.90 -22.40 -10.55
CA THR A 403 -14.34 -21.20 -11.28
C THR A 403 -14.09 -19.92 -10.45
N LYS A 404 -14.42 -19.94 -9.15
CA LYS A 404 -14.20 -18.79 -8.27
C LYS A 404 -12.71 -18.49 -8.10
N THR A 405 -11.86 -19.52 -8.02
CA THR A 405 -10.41 -19.39 -7.87
C THR A 405 -9.78 -18.84 -9.15
N VAL A 406 -10.07 -19.45 -10.31
CA VAL A 406 -9.56 -18.97 -11.59
C VAL A 406 -10.06 -17.56 -11.88
N GLY A 407 -11.37 -17.29 -11.68
CA GLY A 407 -11.97 -15.98 -11.89
C GLY A 407 -11.54 -14.89 -10.88
N SER A 408 -10.88 -15.24 -9.78
CA SER A 408 -10.24 -14.26 -8.89
C SER A 408 -8.90 -13.76 -9.41
N LEU A 409 -8.26 -14.48 -10.32
CA LEU A 409 -6.89 -14.26 -10.77
C LEU A 409 -6.83 -13.82 -12.24
N PHE A 410 -7.69 -14.41 -13.07
CA PHE A 410 -7.73 -14.18 -14.51
C PHE A 410 -9.09 -13.63 -14.96
N TYR A 411 -9.05 -13.00 -16.13
CA TYR A 411 -10.24 -12.50 -16.83
C TYR A 411 -10.30 -13.09 -18.23
#